data_9e9d8fff8fe84fc3228f29506379a147
#
_entry.id   9e9d8fff8fe84fc3228f29506379a147
#
_cell.length_a   1.000
_cell.length_b   1.000
_cell.length_c   1.000
_cell.angle_alpha   90.00
_cell.angle_beta   90.00
_cell.angle_gamma   90.00
#
_symmetry.space_group_name_H-M   'P 1'
#
loop_
_entity.id
_entity.type
_entity.pdbx_description
1 polymer ?
#
loop_
_entity_poly.entity_id
_entity_poly.type
_entity_poly.pdbx_seq_one_letter_code
_entity_poly.pdbx_strand_id
1 'polypeptide(L)'
;NFQLWDKTKNDSPSRLSITSYQNVSYVHSGWYTEDKQVVLVHDELDEMDYNLNTTVRLFELSDLRAPSLLSTWSGPTGAIDHNGFVRGNRYYMSNYTRGMTVLDISNTADPREVGFFDTFPVSDNTSFNGAWGVYPYLPSGVILISDISSGLYVVRDNTLDNDQGTVSFDKPKYIVNEGQTVEIIVTRESGSEGAVSVKWELLAGATDGDDLALGSGVLNWNSGESQAQSISIPILDDNITESNEKFFIRLHDPRGSLSLKSPSISVISISANQGTGAVNQAPTVDAGLDISVSAGDSVSLQGTMTDEDSRDWSYQWEQLSGTAVSINQSDALLSLIHI
;
A
#
# COMPACT_ATOMS: atom_id res chain seq x y z
N ASN A 1 -21.73 5.05 -8.59
CA ASN A 1 -20.37 5.60 -8.73
C ASN A 1 -19.58 5.36 -7.46
N PHE A 2 -18.33 4.91 -7.55
CA PHE A 2 -17.43 4.92 -6.39
C PHE A 2 -16.56 6.19 -6.37
N GLN A 3 -16.05 6.54 -5.18
CA GLN A 3 -15.29 7.77 -4.98
C GLN A 3 -14.02 7.48 -4.20
N LEU A 4 -12.93 8.11 -4.60
CA LEU A 4 -11.68 8.14 -3.83
C LEU A 4 -11.51 9.50 -3.15
N TRP A 5 -11.07 9.47 -1.90
CA TRP A 5 -10.88 10.65 -1.08
C TRP A 5 -9.49 10.65 -0.45
N ASP A 6 -8.82 11.79 -0.52
CA ASP A 6 -7.61 12.06 0.23
C ASP A 6 -7.98 12.48 1.67
N LYS A 7 -7.48 11.74 2.66
CA LYS A 7 -7.63 11.99 4.09
C LYS A 7 -6.32 12.31 4.79
N THR A 8 -5.28 12.68 4.07
CA THR A 8 -4.01 13.11 4.67
C THR A 8 -4.19 14.29 5.62
N LYS A 9 -5.22 15.12 5.37
CA LYS A 9 -5.70 16.17 6.27
C LYS A 9 -7.03 15.73 6.88
N ASN A 10 -7.02 15.21 8.09
CA ASN A 10 -8.20 14.67 8.78
C ASN A 10 -9.39 15.63 8.84
N ASP A 11 -9.13 16.95 9.00
CA ASP A 11 -10.17 17.97 9.16
C ASP A 11 -10.70 18.52 7.82
N SER A 12 -10.10 18.12 6.70
CA SER A 12 -10.50 18.60 5.38
C SER A 12 -10.21 17.57 4.29
N PRO A 13 -10.95 16.44 4.28
CA PRO A 13 -10.80 15.45 3.23
C PRO A 13 -11.17 16.04 1.87
N SER A 14 -10.39 15.75 0.84
CA SER A 14 -10.67 16.21 -0.52
C SER A 14 -10.92 15.02 -1.45
N ARG A 15 -11.94 15.15 -2.31
CA ARG A 15 -12.24 14.11 -3.29
C ARG A 15 -11.23 14.12 -4.42
N LEU A 16 -10.60 12.97 -4.65
CA LEU A 16 -9.65 12.76 -5.74
C LEU A 16 -10.36 12.42 -7.04
N SER A 17 -11.34 11.52 -6.99
CA SER A 17 -12.07 11.07 -8.17
C SER A 17 -13.50 10.64 -7.88
N ILE A 18 -14.32 10.66 -8.94
CA ILE A 18 -15.59 9.93 -9.05
C ILE A 18 -15.48 9.06 -10.28
N THR A 19 -15.67 7.75 -10.12
CA THR A 19 -15.60 6.79 -11.22
C THR A 19 -16.96 6.14 -11.42
N SER A 20 -17.44 6.17 -12.66
CA SER A 20 -18.64 5.50 -13.12
C SER A 20 -18.29 4.36 -14.06
N TYR A 21 -19.22 3.45 -14.25
CA TYR A 21 -19.08 2.30 -15.16
C TYR A 21 -20.45 1.93 -15.75
N GLN A 22 -20.46 1.01 -16.70
CA GLN A 22 -21.68 0.52 -17.31
C GLN A 22 -22.52 -0.26 -16.28
N ASN A 23 -23.84 -0.06 -16.30
CA ASN A 23 -24.81 -0.71 -15.40
C ASN A 23 -24.54 -0.40 -13.92
N VAL A 24 -24.12 0.82 -13.61
CA VAL A 24 -24.03 1.27 -12.23
C VAL A 24 -25.42 1.45 -11.63
N SER A 25 -25.66 0.82 -10.49
CA SER A 25 -26.87 0.99 -9.69
C SER A 25 -26.54 1.49 -8.27
N TYR A 26 -26.22 0.61 -7.36
CA TYR A 26 -25.89 0.93 -5.97
C TYR A 26 -24.51 0.38 -5.59
N VAL A 27 -23.47 1.19 -5.75
CA VAL A 27 -22.12 0.86 -5.31
C VAL A 27 -22.11 0.77 -3.80
N HIS A 28 -22.01 -0.45 -3.27
CA HIS A 28 -22.21 -0.74 -1.87
C HIS A 28 -20.91 -0.94 -1.11
N SER A 29 -20.02 -1.76 -1.63
CA SER A 29 -18.77 -2.10 -0.95
C SER A 29 -17.59 -2.21 -1.91
N GLY A 30 -16.40 -2.28 -1.35
CA GLY A 30 -15.16 -2.51 -2.09
C GLY A 30 -13.99 -2.75 -1.19
N TRP A 31 -12.99 -3.45 -1.70
CA TRP A 31 -11.77 -3.74 -0.98
C TRP A 31 -10.54 -3.68 -1.88
N TYR A 32 -9.41 -3.26 -1.33
CA TYR A 32 -8.15 -3.16 -2.07
C TYR A 32 -7.40 -4.48 -2.06
N THR A 33 -6.65 -4.76 -3.14
CA THR A 33 -5.52 -5.71 -3.09
C THR A 33 -4.53 -5.31 -1.99
N GLU A 34 -3.74 -6.26 -1.47
CA GLU A 34 -2.79 -5.95 -0.38
C GLU A 34 -1.80 -4.87 -0.79
N ASP A 35 -1.37 -4.83 -2.05
CA ASP A 35 -0.48 -3.82 -2.63
C ASP A 35 -1.14 -2.48 -2.94
N LYS A 36 -2.46 -2.36 -2.71
CA LYS A 36 -3.25 -1.15 -2.97
C LYS A 36 -3.25 -0.66 -4.43
N GLN A 37 -2.88 -1.54 -5.37
CA GLN A 37 -2.86 -1.18 -6.79
C GLN A 37 -4.20 -1.36 -7.47
N VAL A 38 -5.06 -2.21 -6.92
CA VAL A 38 -6.38 -2.52 -7.48
C VAL A 38 -7.44 -2.45 -6.40
N VAL A 39 -8.61 -1.91 -6.71
CA VAL A 39 -9.81 -1.99 -5.87
C VAL A 39 -10.87 -2.85 -6.55
N LEU A 40 -11.42 -3.79 -5.80
CA LEU A 40 -12.56 -4.59 -6.19
C LEU A 40 -13.83 -3.90 -5.69
N VAL A 41 -14.83 -3.76 -6.54
CA VAL A 41 -16.04 -2.98 -6.28
C VAL A 41 -17.26 -3.84 -6.52
N HIS A 42 -18.20 -3.80 -5.56
CA HIS A 42 -19.52 -4.43 -5.61
C HIS A 42 -20.61 -3.39 -5.85
N ASP A 43 -21.59 -3.78 -6.66
CA ASP A 43 -22.80 -2.99 -6.94
C ASP A 43 -24.03 -3.81 -6.60
N GLU A 44 -24.50 -3.71 -5.36
CA GLU A 44 -25.47 -4.59 -4.72
C GLU A 44 -26.84 -4.69 -5.43
N LEU A 45 -27.14 -3.77 -6.33
CA LEU A 45 -28.44 -3.76 -7.02
C LEU A 45 -28.35 -3.97 -8.53
N ASP A 46 -27.18 -4.17 -9.10
CA ASP A 46 -27.06 -4.30 -10.56
C ASP A 46 -27.60 -5.65 -11.09
N GLU A 47 -27.61 -6.71 -10.28
CA GLU A 47 -28.33 -7.93 -10.62
C GLU A 47 -29.85 -7.71 -10.72
N MET A 48 -30.40 -6.91 -9.82
CA MET A 48 -31.84 -6.60 -9.79
C MET A 48 -32.23 -5.65 -10.92
N ASP A 49 -31.46 -4.57 -11.11
CA ASP A 49 -31.82 -3.48 -12.01
C ASP A 49 -31.54 -3.82 -13.48
N TYR A 50 -30.52 -4.62 -13.73
CA TYR A 50 -30.06 -4.94 -15.10
C TYR A 50 -30.09 -6.44 -15.44
N ASN A 51 -30.59 -7.29 -14.53
CA ASN A 51 -30.64 -8.74 -14.69
C ASN A 51 -29.27 -9.33 -15.04
N LEU A 52 -28.24 -8.88 -14.32
CA LEU A 52 -26.90 -9.41 -14.44
C LEU A 52 -26.73 -10.66 -13.56
N ASN A 53 -25.69 -11.41 -13.82
CA ASN A 53 -25.13 -12.30 -12.81
C ASN A 53 -24.27 -11.47 -11.85
N THR A 54 -23.98 -12.01 -10.65
CA THR A 54 -23.01 -11.47 -9.69
C THR A 54 -21.81 -10.88 -10.42
N THR A 55 -21.50 -9.60 -10.22
CA THR A 55 -20.49 -8.91 -11.03
C THR A 55 -19.54 -8.07 -10.18
N VAL A 56 -18.28 -8.51 -10.05
CA VAL A 56 -17.21 -7.77 -9.37
C VAL A 56 -16.37 -7.03 -10.40
N ARG A 57 -16.17 -5.73 -10.18
CA ARG A 57 -15.38 -4.86 -11.05
C ARG A 57 -14.06 -4.51 -10.39
N LEU A 58 -12.97 -4.70 -11.12
CA LEU A 58 -11.62 -4.42 -10.64
C LEU A 58 -11.10 -3.15 -11.33
N PHE A 59 -10.74 -2.15 -10.52
CA PHE A 59 -10.21 -0.89 -11.02
C PHE A 59 -8.75 -0.72 -10.62
N GLU A 60 -7.92 -0.37 -11.59
CA GLU A 60 -6.54 -0.01 -11.38
C GLU A 60 -6.44 1.39 -10.74
N LEU A 61 -5.54 1.55 -9.79
CA LEU A 61 -5.33 2.75 -8.98
C LEU A 61 -3.98 3.42 -9.24
N SER A 62 -3.34 3.15 -10.37
CA SER A 62 -2.09 3.81 -10.80
C SER A 62 -2.22 5.34 -10.87
N ASP A 63 -3.40 5.84 -11.21
CA ASP A 63 -3.79 7.24 -11.06
C ASP A 63 -5.05 7.36 -10.18
N LEU A 64 -4.89 7.78 -8.94
CA LEU A 64 -6.00 7.96 -8.00
C LEU A 64 -7.02 9.03 -8.44
N ARG A 65 -6.65 9.90 -9.39
CA ARG A 65 -7.55 10.92 -9.94
C ARG A 65 -8.36 10.42 -11.14
N ALA A 66 -7.90 9.32 -11.75
CA ALA A 66 -8.54 8.70 -12.91
C ALA A 66 -8.43 7.16 -12.86
N PRO A 67 -9.04 6.49 -11.84
CA PRO A 67 -9.06 5.03 -11.79
C PRO A 67 -9.68 4.45 -13.06
N SER A 68 -9.07 3.40 -13.61
CA SER A 68 -9.52 2.76 -14.85
C SER A 68 -10.02 1.34 -14.60
N LEU A 69 -11.07 0.92 -15.32
CA LEU A 69 -11.56 -0.45 -15.24
C LEU A 69 -10.51 -1.39 -15.84
N LEU A 70 -9.94 -2.26 -15.00
CA LEU A 70 -8.92 -3.24 -15.37
C LEU A 70 -9.57 -4.52 -15.91
N SER A 71 -10.52 -5.05 -15.16
CA SER A 71 -11.22 -6.30 -15.50
C SER A 71 -12.58 -6.38 -14.80
N THR A 72 -13.36 -7.37 -15.19
CA THR A 72 -14.66 -7.69 -14.57
C THR A 72 -14.76 -9.20 -14.44
N TRP A 73 -15.08 -9.71 -13.26
CA TRP A 73 -15.51 -11.07 -13.06
C TRP A 73 -17.03 -11.13 -13.00
N SER A 74 -17.62 -12.11 -13.68
CA SER A 74 -19.04 -12.37 -13.60
C SER A 74 -19.28 -13.81 -13.16
N GLY A 75 -20.08 -14.00 -12.13
CA GLY A 75 -20.42 -15.28 -11.55
C GLY A 75 -21.41 -16.09 -12.39
N PRO A 76 -21.67 -17.36 -12.00
CA PRO A 76 -22.56 -18.25 -12.74
C PRO A 76 -24.05 -17.99 -12.46
N THR A 77 -24.40 -17.24 -11.43
CA THR A 77 -25.79 -17.02 -10.96
C THR A 77 -26.10 -15.54 -10.78
N GLY A 78 -27.39 -15.22 -10.68
CA GLY A 78 -27.87 -13.87 -10.37
C GLY A 78 -27.99 -13.59 -8.88
N ALA A 79 -27.26 -14.30 -8.02
CA ALA A 79 -27.18 -14.02 -6.59
C ALA A 79 -26.53 -12.66 -6.37
N ILE A 80 -27.16 -11.83 -5.54
CA ILE A 80 -26.70 -10.46 -5.26
C ILE A 80 -25.35 -10.50 -4.56
N ASP A 81 -24.40 -9.67 -4.99
CA ASP A 81 -23.15 -9.48 -4.27
C ASP A 81 -23.32 -8.44 -3.13
N HIS A 82 -22.52 -8.56 -2.08
CA HIS A 82 -22.66 -7.65 -0.94
C HIS A 82 -21.32 -7.15 -0.42
N ASN A 83 -20.60 -7.93 0.38
CA ASN A 83 -19.33 -7.54 0.97
C ASN A 83 -18.21 -8.49 0.54
N GLY A 84 -17.00 -7.95 0.38
CA GLY A 84 -15.85 -8.76 0.05
C GLY A 84 -14.56 -8.24 0.64
N PHE A 85 -13.60 -9.15 0.87
CA PHE A 85 -12.34 -8.87 1.52
C PHE A 85 -11.19 -9.62 0.85
N VAL A 86 -10.07 -8.93 0.66
CA VAL A 86 -8.84 -9.51 0.13
C VAL A 86 -7.98 -10.04 1.26
N ARG A 87 -7.47 -11.27 1.10
CA ARG A 87 -6.42 -11.83 1.94
C ARG A 87 -5.43 -12.60 1.07
N GLY A 88 -4.19 -12.12 0.97
CA GLY A 88 -3.25 -12.64 -0.02
C GLY A 88 -3.76 -12.43 -1.44
N ASN A 89 -3.77 -13.52 -2.21
CA ASN A 89 -4.31 -13.54 -3.57
C ASN A 89 -5.74 -14.09 -3.66
N ARG A 90 -6.47 -14.12 -2.55
CA ARG A 90 -7.87 -14.53 -2.50
C ARG A 90 -8.77 -13.36 -2.18
N TYR A 91 -9.90 -13.31 -2.88
CA TYR A 91 -11.01 -12.42 -2.59
C TYR A 91 -12.19 -13.25 -2.10
N TYR A 92 -12.59 -13.03 -0.87
CA TYR A 92 -13.71 -13.70 -0.22
C TYR A 92 -14.90 -12.76 -0.21
N MET A 93 -15.99 -13.13 -0.83
CA MET A 93 -17.18 -12.30 -0.90
C MET A 93 -18.44 -13.04 -0.45
N SER A 94 -19.35 -12.33 0.18
CA SER A 94 -20.70 -12.78 0.47
C SER A 94 -21.62 -12.45 -0.69
N ASN A 95 -22.37 -13.46 -1.15
CA ASN A 95 -23.26 -13.39 -2.31
C ASN A 95 -24.65 -13.84 -1.93
N TYR A 96 -25.23 -13.27 -0.91
CA TYR A 96 -26.56 -13.63 -0.40
C TYR A 96 -26.93 -15.10 -0.65
N THR A 97 -27.82 -15.39 -1.61
CA THR A 97 -28.37 -16.73 -1.87
C THR A 97 -27.36 -17.75 -2.36
N ARG A 98 -26.19 -17.33 -2.88
CA ARG A 98 -25.12 -18.26 -3.24
C ARG A 98 -24.16 -18.55 -2.07
N GLY A 99 -24.26 -17.81 -0.97
CA GLY A 99 -23.36 -17.97 0.14
C GLY A 99 -22.05 -17.21 -0.01
N MET A 100 -20.90 -17.83 0.28
CA MET A 100 -19.58 -17.25 0.10
C MET A 100 -18.97 -17.72 -1.23
N THR A 101 -18.44 -16.79 -2.02
CA THR A 101 -17.62 -17.09 -3.20
C THR A 101 -16.17 -16.71 -2.95
N VAL A 102 -15.23 -17.47 -3.48
CA VAL A 102 -13.78 -17.23 -3.39
C VAL A 102 -13.21 -17.06 -4.78
N LEU A 103 -12.61 -15.91 -5.05
CA LEU A 103 -11.88 -15.67 -6.29
C LEU A 103 -10.37 -15.74 -6.07
N ASP A 104 -9.67 -16.31 -7.02
CA ASP A 104 -8.24 -16.13 -7.19
C ASP A 104 -8.00 -14.82 -7.94
N ILE A 105 -7.30 -13.90 -7.30
CA ILE A 105 -6.92 -12.59 -7.82
C ILE A 105 -5.41 -12.44 -8.00
N SER A 106 -4.67 -13.55 -8.05
CA SER A 106 -3.22 -13.53 -8.35
C SER A 106 -2.92 -12.87 -9.70
N ASN A 107 -3.86 -12.95 -10.64
CA ASN A 107 -3.91 -12.14 -11.84
C ASN A 107 -5.18 -11.29 -11.84
N THR A 108 -5.06 -10.05 -11.42
CA THR A 108 -6.18 -9.09 -11.34
C THR A 108 -6.78 -8.74 -12.71
N ALA A 109 -6.07 -9.01 -13.83
CA ALA A 109 -6.61 -8.85 -15.17
C ALA A 109 -7.50 -10.03 -15.62
N ASP A 110 -7.44 -11.17 -14.92
CA ASP A 110 -8.23 -12.38 -15.20
C ASP A 110 -8.57 -13.10 -13.88
N PRO A 111 -9.40 -12.51 -13.00
CA PRO A 111 -9.81 -13.14 -11.75
C PRO A 111 -10.67 -14.36 -12.00
N ARG A 112 -10.53 -15.39 -11.16
CA ARG A 112 -11.20 -16.69 -11.36
C ARG A 112 -11.84 -17.19 -10.07
N GLU A 113 -13.06 -17.71 -10.17
CA GLU A 113 -13.66 -18.46 -9.07
C GLU A 113 -12.87 -19.74 -8.84
N VAL A 114 -12.46 -19.97 -7.60
CA VAL A 114 -11.73 -21.16 -7.16
C VAL A 114 -12.49 -21.98 -6.15
N GLY A 115 -13.52 -21.39 -5.52
CA GLY A 115 -14.37 -22.11 -4.59
C GLY A 115 -15.58 -21.29 -4.16
N PHE A 116 -16.53 -21.96 -3.56
CA PHE A 116 -17.69 -21.34 -2.93
C PHE A 116 -18.19 -22.22 -1.78
N PHE A 117 -18.95 -21.62 -0.88
CA PHE A 117 -19.65 -22.33 0.19
C PHE A 117 -21.09 -21.82 0.24
N ASP A 118 -22.02 -22.66 -0.22
CA ASP A 118 -23.44 -22.34 -0.26
C ASP A 118 -24.06 -22.43 1.15
N THR A 119 -24.56 -21.30 1.64
CA THR A 119 -25.26 -21.19 2.93
C THR A 119 -26.77 -21.20 2.77
N PHE A 120 -27.29 -21.14 1.52
CA PHE A 120 -28.71 -21.07 1.21
C PHE A 120 -29.10 -22.00 0.05
N PRO A 121 -28.97 -23.33 0.21
CA PRO A 121 -29.04 -24.31 -0.87
C PRO A 121 -30.43 -24.48 -1.52
N VAL A 122 -31.38 -23.67 -1.15
CA VAL A 122 -32.75 -23.72 -1.73
C VAL A 122 -32.87 -22.90 -3.00
N SER A 123 -31.96 -21.95 -3.25
CA SER A 123 -32.02 -21.07 -4.41
C SER A 123 -30.77 -20.20 -4.55
N ASP A 124 -30.33 -19.94 -5.77
CA ASP A 124 -29.30 -18.95 -6.17
C ASP A 124 -29.93 -17.73 -6.86
N ASN A 125 -31.20 -17.44 -6.57
CA ASN A 125 -31.91 -16.34 -7.22
C ASN A 125 -31.52 -14.96 -6.66
N THR A 126 -31.92 -13.92 -7.36
CA THR A 126 -31.70 -12.52 -6.97
C THR A 126 -32.59 -12.16 -5.80
N SER A 127 -32.14 -12.36 -4.57
CA SER A 127 -32.85 -12.00 -3.34
C SER A 127 -31.90 -11.78 -2.15
N PHE A 128 -32.35 -11.04 -1.14
CA PHE A 128 -31.62 -10.69 0.07
C PHE A 128 -31.75 -11.77 1.17
N ASN A 129 -31.56 -13.03 0.83
CA ASN A 129 -31.48 -14.16 1.77
C ASN A 129 -30.08 -14.78 1.71
N GLY A 130 -29.67 -15.49 2.77
CA GLY A 130 -28.39 -16.18 2.78
C GLY A 130 -27.25 -15.34 3.35
N ALA A 131 -26.06 -15.44 2.76
CA ALA A 131 -24.84 -14.84 3.30
C ALA A 131 -24.80 -13.32 3.17
N TRP A 132 -24.83 -12.64 4.30
CA TRP A 132 -24.77 -11.16 4.39
C TRP A 132 -23.35 -10.64 4.59
N GLY A 133 -22.47 -11.41 5.26
CA GLY A 133 -21.09 -10.98 5.50
C GLY A 133 -20.12 -12.13 5.57
N VAL A 134 -18.87 -11.83 5.28
CA VAL A 134 -17.73 -12.75 5.40
C VAL A 134 -16.59 -12.06 6.13
N TYR A 135 -15.83 -12.80 6.95
CA TYR A 135 -14.66 -12.28 7.64
C TYR A 135 -13.48 -13.26 7.58
N PRO A 136 -12.46 -13.03 6.74
CA PRO A 136 -11.37 -13.98 6.50
C PRO A 136 -10.10 -13.71 7.34
N TYR A 137 -10.08 -12.75 8.27
CA TYR A 137 -8.84 -12.28 8.91
C TYR A 137 -8.50 -12.92 10.26
N LEU A 138 -9.16 -14.01 10.65
CA LEU A 138 -8.80 -14.69 11.88
C LEU A 138 -7.39 -15.32 11.77
N PRO A 139 -6.54 -15.18 12.81
CA PRO A 139 -5.19 -15.76 12.80
C PRO A 139 -5.16 -17.28 12.61
N SER A 140 -6.24 -17.96 13.00
CA SER A 140 -6.42 -19.41 12.82
C SER A 140 -6.60 -19.84 11.36
N GLY A 141 -6.80 -18.90 10.42
CA GLY A 141 -7.10 -19.17 9.02
C GLY A 141 -8.55 -19.59 8.76
N VAL A 142 -9.41 -19.64 9.79
CA VAL A 142 -10.84 -19.87 9.57
C VAL A 142 -11.52 -18.60 9.09
N ILE A 143 -12.60 -18.78 8.33
CA ILE A 143 -13.43 -17.73 7.76
C ILE A 143 -14.78 -17.80 8.46
N LEU A 144 -15.30 -16.65 8.87
CA LEU A 144 -16.65 -16.54 9.41
C LEU A 144 -17.58 -16.04 8.32
N ILE A 145 -18.77 -16.66 8.20
CA ILE A 145 -19.83 -16.24 7.30
C ILE A 145 -21.08 -15.98 8.15
N SER A 146 -21.57 -14.75 8.14
CA SER A 146 -22.86 -14.41 8.74
C SER A 146 -23.96 -14.56 7.71
N ASP A 147 -24.96 -15.37 8.02
CA ASP A 147 -26.09 -15.66 7.15
C ASP A 147 -27.39 -15.18 7.82
N ILE A 148 -28.22 -14.46 7.06
CA ILE A 148 -29.47 -13.88 7.56
C ILE A 148 -30.46 -14.96 7.98
N SER A 149 -30.48 -16.07 7.27
CA SER A 149 -31.49 -17.13 7.40
C SER A 149 -31.08 -18.22 8.38
N SER A 150 -29.78 -18.52 8.48
CA SER A 150 -29.27 -19.71 9.19
C SER A 150 -28.18 -19.44 10.23
N GLY A 151 -27.72 -18.19 10.37
CA GLY A 151 -26.84 -17.76 11.44
C GLY A 151 -25.35 -17.73 11.07
N LEU A 152 -24.47 -18.36 11.84
CA LEU A 152 -23.02 -18.26 11.67
C LEU A 152 -22.42 -19.59 11.18
N TYR A 153 -21.65 -19.50 10.09
CA TYR A 153 -20.80 -20.59 9.61
C TYR A 153 -19.33 -20.29 9.89
N VAL A 154 -18.57 -21.36 10.16
CA VAL A 154 -17.13 -21.32 10.37
C VAL A 154 -16.50 -22.33 9.40
N VAL A 155 -15.79 -21.80 8.40
CA VAL A 155 -15.24 -22.62 7.30
C VAL A 155 -13.74 -22.39 7.14
N ARG A 156 -13.08 -23.21 6.32
CA ARG A 156 -11.71 -23.01 5.86
C ARG A 156 -11.68 -22.93 4.33
N ASP A 157 -10.76 -22.14 3.83
CA ASP A 157 -10.43 -22.15 2.40
C ASP A 157 -9.43 -23.27 2.10
N ASN A 158 -9.92 -24.33 1.46
CA ASN A 158 -9.09 -25.45 1.00
C ASN A 158 -8.54 -25.21 -0.42
N THR A 159 -8.87 -24.09 -1.07
CA THR A 159 -8.35 -23.75 -2.41
C THR A 159 -6.91 -23.26 -2.38
N LEU A 160 -6.38 -23.02 -1.17
CA LEU A 160 -4.96 -22.71 -0.94
C LEU A 160 -4.11 -23.98 -0.80
N ASP A 161 -4.74 -25.13 -0.49
CA ASP A 161 -4.06 -26.40 -0.35
C ASP A 161 -3.86 -27.00 -1.74
N ASN A 162 -2.74 -26.71 -2.37
CA ASN A 162 -2.36 -27.25 -3.67
C ASN A 162 -0.96 -27.90 -3.59
N ASP A 163 -0.67 -28.80 -4.51
CA ASP A 163 0.60 -29.55 -4.52
C ASP A 163 1.83 -28.63 -4.71
N GLN A 164 1.62 -27.47 -5.32
CA GLN A 164 2.65 -26.46 -5.53
C GLN A 164 2.85 -25.54 -4.31
N GLY A 165 1.85 -25.46 -3.40
CA GLY A 165 1.90 -24.75 -2.14
C GLY A 165 1.57 -23.28 -2.22
N THR A 166 1.75 -22.65 -1.06
CA THR A 166 1.54 -21.21 -0.84
C THR A 166 2.82 -20.56 -0.34
N VAL A 167 2.98 -19.26 -0.61
CA VAL A 167 4.12 -18.48 -0.16
C VAL A 167 3.68 -17.22 0.57
N SER A 168 4.36 -16.89 1.66
CA SER A 168 4.12 -15.70 2.47
C SER A 168 5.37 -15.25 3.20
N PHE A 169 5.38 -14.02 3.68
CA PHE A 169 6.33 -13.62 4.72
C PHE A 169 6.00 -14.32 6.05
N ASP A 170 7.02 -14.57 6.87
CA ASP A 170 6.82 -15.15 8.22
C ASP A 170 6.18 -14.16 9.19
N LYS A 171 6.30 -12.85 8.92
CA LYS A 171 5.79 -11.76 9.77
C LYS A 171 5.22 -10.61 8.94
N PRO A 172 4.16 -9.95 9.44
CA PRO A 172 3.61 -8.76 8.81
C PRO A 172 4.44 -7.48 9.09
N LYS A 173 5.41 -7.56 10.01
CA LYS A 173 6.26 -6.43 10.39
C LYS A 173 7.63 -6.90 10.87
N TYR A 174 8.66 -6.18 10.43
CA TYR A 174 10.03 -6.26 10.92
C TYR A 174 10.45 -4.92 11.54
N ILE A 175 11.39 -4.96 12.47
CA ILE A 175 11.98 -3.78 13.10
C ILE A 175 13.50 -3.94 12.99
N VAL A 176 14.17 -2.90 12.57
CA VAL A 176 15.62 -2.86 12.37
C VAL A 176 16.13 -1.48 12.75
N ASN A 177 17.39 -1.37 13.15
CA ASN A 177 18.07 -0.10 13.34
C ASN A 177 18.92 0.20 12.10
N GLU A 178 19.21 1.47 11.88
CA GLU A 178 20.17 1.89 10.87
C GLU A 178 21.54 1.22 11.06
N GLY A 179 22.29 1.08 9.98
CA GLY A 179 23.57 0.37 9.96
C GLY A 179 23.44 -1.15 10.11
N GLN A 180 22.25 -1.69 10.28
CA GLN A 180 22.00 -3.12 10.39
C GLN A 180 21.40 -3.70 9.11
N THR A 181 21.44 -5.01 8.99
CA THR A 181 20.77 -5.76 7.92
C THR A 181 19.52 -6.40 8.48
N VAL A 182 18.37 -6.19 7.84
CA VAL A 182 17.15 -6.93 8.16
C VAL A 182 17.06 -8.20 7.31
N GLU A 183 16.86 -9.34 7.97
CA GLU A 183 16.62 -10.62 7.33
C GLU A 183 15.10 -10.87 7.28
N ILE A 184 14.55 -10.91 6.07
CA ILE A 184 13.14 -11.11 5.82
C ILE A 184 12.92 -12.52 5.34
N ILE A 185 12.16 -13.29 6.08
CA ILE A 185 11.93 -14.71 5.82
C ILE A 185 10.69 -14.90 4.98
N VAL A 186 10.83 -15.68 3.92
CA VAL A 186 9.72 -16.11 3.04
C VAL A 186 9.58 -17.62 3.16
N THR A 187 8.38 -18.07 3.51
CA THR A 187 8.05 -19.50 3.70
C THR A 187 7.22 -20.01 2.54
N ARG A 188 7.52 -21.26 2.10
CA ARG A 188 6.65 -22.03 1.21
C ARG A 188 6.00 -23.15 2.02
N GLU A 189 4.68 -23.19 2.03
CA GLU A 189 3.87 -24.12 2.84
C GLU A 189 2.80 -24.80 1.98
N SER A 190 2.15 -25.83 2.53
CA SER A 190 1.01 -26.54 1.94
C SER A 190 1.27 -27.23 0.60
N GLY A 191 2.53 -27.39 0.21
CA GLY A 191 2.94 -28.09 -0.99
C GLY A 191 4.39 -27.83 -1.35
N SER A 192 4.99 -28.79 -2.06
CA SER A 192 6.40 -28.70 -2.51
C SER A 192 6.60 -29.21 -3.94
N GLU A 193 5.54 -29.70 -4.61
CA GLU A 193 5.65 -30.22 -5.97
C GLU A 193 5.85 -29.10 -7.00
N GLY A 194 6.53 -29.45 -8.07
CA GLY A 194 6.83 -28.52 -9.16
C GLY A 194 7.87 -27.44 -8.81
N ALA A 195 8.54 -26.95 -9.83
CA ALA A 195 9.39 -25.78 -9.73
C ALA A 195 8.51 -24.51 -9.71
N VAL A 196 8.70 -23.66 -8.72
CA VAL A 196 7.91 -22.44 -8.51
C VAL A 196 8.80 -21.25 -8.26
N SER A 197 8.28 -20.05 -8.49
CA SER A 197 8.96 -18.81 -8.15
C SER A 197 8.01 -17.72 -7.74
N VAL A 198 8.52 -16.74 -7.00
CA VAL A 198 7.81 -15.50 -6.64
C VAL A 198 8.78 -14.34 -6.76
N LYS A 199 8.30 -13.21 -7.24
CA LYS A 199 9.05 -11.96 -7.21
C LYS A 199 8.82 -11.23 -5.89
N TRP A 200 9.82 -10.47 -5.49
CA TRP A 200 9.69 -9.51 -4.40
C TRP A 200 10.24 -8.15 -4.84
N GLU A 201 9.73 -7.09 -4.24
CA GLU A 201 10.23 -5.74 -4.44
C GLU A 201 10.03 -4.89 -3.20
N LEU A 202 10.90 -3.92 -3.03
CA LEU A 202 10.78 -2.87 -2.02
C LEU A 202 9.94 -1.72 -2.58
N LEU A 203 9.02 -1.24 -1.78
CA LEU A 203 8.16 -0.11 -2.10
C LEU A 203 8.49 1.03 -1.15
N ALA A 204 8.62 2.23 -1.71
CA ALA A 204 8.83 3.43 -0.93
C ALA A 204 7.70 3.60 0.10
N GLY A 205 8.09 4.02 1.30
CA GLY A 205 7.20 4.37 2.40
C GLY A 205 7.38 5.83 2.79
N ALA A 206 7.23 6.12 4.07
CA ALA A 206 7.61 7.39 4.65
C ALA A 206 9.09 7.29 5.10
N THR A 207 9.99 7.31 4.13
CA THR A 207 11.43 7.45 4.30
C THR A 207 11.87 8.69 3.54
N ASP A 208 12.91 9.34 3.96
CA ASP A 208 13.50 10.44 3.19
C ASP A 208 14.37 9.93 2.02
N GLY A 209 14.60 8.63 1.95
CA GLY A 209 15.14 7.92 0.78
C GLY A 209 16.64 7.68 0.79
N ASP A 210 17.36 8.11 1.81
CA ASP A 210 18.81 7.93 1.87
C ASP A 210 19.21 6.63 2.58
N ASP A 211 18.35 6.01 3.42
CA ASP A 211 18.64 4.80 4.18
C ASP A 211 18.50 3.51 3.40
N LEU A 212 17.80 3.54 2.29
CA LEU A 212 17.42 2.33 1.58
C LEU A 212 17.52 2.47 0.07
N ALA A 213 18.35 1.65 -0.56
CA ALA A 213 18.29 1.45 -1.99
C ALA A 213 17.09 0.55 -2.33
N LEU A 214 16.11 1.07 -3.09
CA LEU A 214 15.00 0.27 -3.60
C LEU A 214 15.55 -0.92 -4.41
N GLY A 215 15.09 -2.12 -4.09
CA GLY A 215 15.53 -3.36 -4.69
C GLY A 215 14.39 -4.31 -5.02
N SER A 216 14.68 -5.27 -5.86
CA SER A 216 13.78 -6.36 -6.21
C SER A 216 14.55 -7.63 -6.51
N GLY A 217 13.84 -8.76 -6.50
CA GLY A 217 14.46 -10.04 -6.82
C GLY A 217 13.43 -11.14 -7.05
N VAL A 218 13.93 -12.36 -7.20
CA VAL A 218 13.13 -13.56 -7.42
C VAL A 218 13.60 -14.65 -6.46
N LEU A 219 12.65 -15.26 -5.76
CA LEU A 219 12.88 -16.48 -4.99
C LEU A 219 12.40 -17.68 -5.82
N ASN A 220 13.17 -18.75 -5.82
CA ASN A 220 12.89 -19.95 -6.60
C ASN A 220 12.99 -21.18 -5.70
N TRP A 221 12.08 -22.12 -5.88
CA TRP A 221 12.11 -23.46 -5.30
C TRP A 221 12.02 -24.48 -6.40
N ASN A 222 12.92 -25.46 -6.37
CA ASN A 222 12.81 -26.63 -7.23
C ASN A 222 11.68 -27.56 -6.74
N SER A 223 11.29 -28.52 -7.58
CA SER A 223 10.33 -29.54 -7.15
C SER A 223 10.84 -30.31 -5.93
N GLY A 224 10.02 -30.44 -4.91
CA GLY A 224 10.34 -31.06 -3.63
C GLY A 224 10.97 -30.13 -2.59
N GLU A 225 11.30 -28.88 -2.96
CA GLU A 225 11.83 -27.90 -2.02
C GLU A 225 10.74 -27.06 -1.36
N SER A 226 10.79 -26.95 -0.03
CA SER A 226 9.89 -26.10 0.76
C SER A 226 10.59 -25.33 1.87
N GLN A 227 11.94 -25.36 1.90
CA GLN A 227 12.71 -24.62 2.91
C GLN A 227 12.45 -23.11 2.79
N ALA A 228 12.37 -22.44 3.93
CA ALA A 228 12.30 -21.00 3.96
C ALA A 228 13.54 -20.36 3.30
N GLN A 229 13.33 -19.24 2.64
CA GLN A 229 14.41 -18.44 2.06
C GLN A 229 14.44 -17.06 2.73
N SER A 230 15.61 -16.43 2.78
CA SER A 230 15.74 -15.09 3.33
C SER A 230 16.09 -14.07 2.26
N ILE A 231 15.61 -12.85 2.47
CA ILE A 231 15.97 -11.65 1.72
C ILE A 231 16.70 -10.73 2.69
N SER A 232 17.98 -10.49 2.42
CA SER A 232 18.84 -9.63 3.25
C SER A 232 18.80 -8.20 2.71
N ILE A 233 18.36 -7.26 3.51
CA ILE A 233 18.28 -5.85 3.13
C ILE A 233 19.14 -5.04 4.09
N PRO A 234 20.25 -4.47 3.64
CA PRO A 234 21.06 -3.57 4.43
C PRO A 234 20.35 -2.21 4.56
N ILE A 235 20.30 -1.71 5.78
CA ILE A 235 19.86 -0.36 6.10
C ILE A 235 21.12 0.48 6.29
N LEU A 236 21.20 1.60 5.62
CA LEU A 236 22.31 2.51 5.72
C LEU A 236 22.26 3.26 7.06
N ASP A 237 23.38 3.76 7.50
CA ASP A 237 23.53 4.67 8.64
C ASP A 237 24.32 5.86 8.10
N ASP A 238 23.66 6.98 7.94
CA ASP A 238 24.27 8.20 7.43
C ASP A 238 24.71 9.14 8.54
N ASN A 239 24.55 8.72 9.82
CA ASN A 239 24.84 9.47 11.04
C ASN A 239 23.97 10.73 11.25
N ILE A 240 22.87 10.87 10.51
CA ILE A 240 21.86 11.91 10.75
C ILE A 240 20.90 11.43 11.84
N THR A 241 20.43 12.32 12.70
CA THR A 241 19.41 11.98 13.69
C THR A 241 18.02 12.08 13.05
N GLU A 242 17.35 10.97 12.95
CA GLU A 242 16.08 10.86 12.25
C GLU A 242 14.94 10.37 13.13
N SER A 243 13.73 10.44 12.62
CA SER A 243 12.56 9.83 13.24
C SER A 243 12.37 8.41 12.73
N ASN A 244 11.54 7.63 13.43
CA ASN A 244 11.19 6.28 12.94
C ASN A 244 10.62 6.32 11.52
N GLU A 245 11.15 5.49 10.66
CA GLU A 245 10.78 5.39 9.28
C GLU A 245 10.08 4.07 8.93
N LYS A 246 9.52 4.00 7.74
CA LYS A 246 8.84 2.80 7.26
C LYS A 246 8.95 2.68 5.76
N PHE A 247 9.22 1.48 5.31
CA PHE A 247 9.03 1.06 3.93
C PHE A 247 8.33 -0.29 3.87
N PHE A 248 8.03 -0.77 2.68
CA PHE A 248 7.29 -2.00 2.49
C PHE A 248 8.06 -2.95 1.60
N ILE A 249 7.88 -4.25 1.83
CA ILE A 249 8.28 -5.28 0.89
C ILE A 249 7.05 -6.07 0.49
N ARG A 250 6.89 -6.36 -0.79
CA ARG A 250 5.80 -7.21 -1.29
C ARG A 250 6.30 -8.42 -2.05
N LEU A 251 5.54 -9.51 -1.97
CA LEU A 251 5.60 -10.64 -2.89
C LEU A 251 4.59 -10.44 -4.00
N HIS A 252 4.98 -10.72 -5.23
CA HIS A 252 4.09 -10.60 -6.39
C HIS A 252 4.51 -11.57 -7.51
N ASP A 253 3.67 -11.67 -8.54
CA ASP A 253 3.92 -12.47 -9.75
C ASP A 253 4.35 -13.93 -9.45
N PRO A 254 3.58 -14.70 -8.63
CA PRO A 254 3.89 -16.10 -8.37
C PRO A 254 3.79 -16.91 -9.67
N ARG A 255 4.69 -17.90 -9.84
CA ARG A 255 4.77 -18.76 -11.02
C ARG A 255 4.77 -20.23 -10.64
N GLY A 256 4.36 -21.09 -11.58
CA GLY A 256 4.32 -22.54 -11.38
C GLY A 256 3.14 -22.98 -10.50
N SER A 257 1.99 -22.28 -10.60
CA SER A 257 0.79 -22.50 -9.79
C SER A 257 0.98 -22.28 -8.28
N LEU A 258 2.06 -21.59 -7.89
CA LEU A 258 2.24 -21.10 -6.54
C LEU A 258 1.20 -20.04 -6.20
N SER A 259 0.62 -20.08 -5.02
CA SER A 259 -0.34 -19.07 -4.54
C SER A 259 0.27 -18.17 -3.48
N LEU A 260 -0.13 -16.88 -3.47
CA LEU A 260 0.23 -15.98 -2.38
C LEU A 260 -0.70 -16.20 -1.19
N LYS A 261 -0.11 -16.31 0.00
CA LYS A 261 -0.79 -16.35 1.29
C LYS A 261 -0.45 -15.09 2.08
N SER A 262 -1.35 -14.62 2.91
CA SER A 262 -1.08 -13.47 3.78
C SER A 262 -0.14 -13.85 4.95
N PRO A 263 0.85 -12.98 5.29
CA PRO A 263 1.11 -11.69 4.68
C PRO A 263 1.96 -11.78 3.39
N SER A 264 1.48 -11.23 2.30
CA SER A 264 2.23 -11.05 1.05
C SER A 264 2.86 -9.65 0.95
N ILE A 265 2.54 -8.78 1.90
CA ILE A 265 3.20 -7.50 2.15
C ILE A 265 3.63 -7.44 3.62
N SER A 266 4.85 -6.97 3.86
CA SER A 266 5.37 -6.70 5.20
C SER A 266 5.86 -5.27 5.32
N VAL A 267 5.68 -4.70 6.51
CA VAL A 267 6.21 -3.40 6.89
C VAL A 267 7.60 -3.59 7.49
N ILE A 268 8.59 -2.85 7.04
CA ILE A 268 9.88 -2.73 7.69
C ILE A 268 9.91 -1.36 8.35
N SER A 269 10.07 -1.35 9.68
CA SER A 269 10.23 -0.13 10.47
C SER A 269 11.69 0.03 10.82
N ILE A 270 12.30 1.12 10.38
CA ILE A 270 13.61 1.57 10.83
C ILE A 270 13.39 2.34 12.12
N SER A 271 14.08 1.95 13.19
CA SER A 271 14.02 2.68 14.45
C SER A 271 14.90 3.92 14.35
N ALA A 272 14.38 5.02 14.86
CA ALA A 272 15.14 6.26 15.00
C ALA A 272 16.53 5.98 15.57
N ASN A 273 17.53 6.42 14.89
CA ASN A 273 18.87 6.39 15.41
C ASN A 273 19.05 7.58 16.37
N GLN A 274 19.64 7.33 17.51
CA GLN A 274 20.03 8.35 18.47
C GLN A 274 21.43 8.83 18.17
N GLY A 275 21.82 8.90 16.90
CA GLY A 275 23.15 9.28 16.44
C GLY A 275 24.24 9.04 17.49
N THR A 276 25.15 8.16 17.30
CA THR A 276 26.26 7.99 18.22
C THR A 276 27.20 9.19 18.12
N GLY A 277 26.66 10.40 18.45
CA GLY A 277 27.48 11.49 18.86
C GLY A 277 27.86 12.59 17.89
N ALA A 278 27.17 12.80 16.79
CA ALA A 278 27.15 14.17 16.24
C ALA A 278 25.98 14.91 16.91
N VAL A 279 26.28 15.62 17.97
CA VAL A 279 25.40 16.70 18.43
C VAL A 279 25.30 17.64 17.24
N ASN A 280 24.07 17.81 16.70
CA ASN A 280 23.82 18.82 15.65
C ASN A 280 24.57 20.07 15.97
N GLN A 281 25.58 20.44 15.21
CA GLN A 281 26.35 21.64 15.35
C GLN A 281 25.53 22.75 14.70
N ALA A 282 25.38 23.85 15.40
CA ALA A 282 24.74 25.01 14.79
C ALA A 282 25.55 25.44 13.54
N PRO A 283 24.89 25.74 12.41
CA PRO A 283 25.59 26.21 11.23
C PRO A 283 26.45 27.44 11.53
N THR A 284 27.61 27.47 10.91
CA THR A 284 28.46 28.68 10.95
C THR A 284 28.05 29.60 9.83
N VAL A 285 27.54 30.78 10.16
CA VAL A 285 27.04 31.77 9.20
C VAL A 285 27.96 32.98 9.22
N ASP A 286 28.37 33.44 8.04
CA ASP A 286 29.10 34.72 7.86
C ASP A 286 28.30 35.58 6.87
N ALA A 287 27.81 36.71 7.34
CA ALA A 287 27.06 37.67 6.54
C ALA A 287 27.94 38.57 5.64
N GLY A 288 29.23 38.34 5.67
CA GLY A 288 30.21 39.13 4.91
C GLY A 288 30.66 40.41 5.64
N LEU A 289 31.42 41.24 4.93
CA LEU A 289 31.95 42.48 5.48
C LEU A 289 30.90 43.59 5.56
N ASP A 290 31.07 44.51 6.52
CA ASP A 290 30.28 45.72 6.58
C ASP A 290 30.43 46.55 5.29
N ILE A 291 29.33 46.99 4.72
CA ILE A 291 29.30 47.80 3.51
C ILE A 291 28.70 49.14 3.77
N SER A 292 29.40 50.22 3.35
CA SER A 292 28.90 51.59 3.44
C SER A 292 28.57 52.12 2.06
N VAL A 293 27.34 52.63 1.87
CA VAL A 293 26.84 53.14 0.58
C VAL A 293 26.10 54.47 0.80
N SER A 294 25.87 55.21 -0.27
CA SER A 294 25.08 56.43 -0.25
C SER A 294 23.58 56.12 -0.46
N ALA A 295 22.71 57.00 0.06
CA ALA A 295 21.27 56.85 -0.19
C ALA A 295 20.95 56.86 -1.69
N GLY A 296 20.16 55.89 -2.14
CA GLY A 296 19.83 55.68 -3.53
C GLY A 296 20.70 54.63 -4.25
N ASP A 297 21.75 54.13 -3.59
CA ASP A 297 22.59 53.08 -4.14
C ASP A 297 21.97 51.68 -3.97
N SER A 298 22.38 50.72 -4.77
CA SER A 298 22.09 49.32 -4.58
C SER A 298 23.32 48.58 -4.10
N VAL A 299 23.14 47.66 -3.16
CA VAL A 299 24.23 46.85 -2.61
C VAL A 299 23.89 45.36 -2.70
N SER A 300 24.86 44.56 -3.04
CA SER A 300 24.76 43.10 -2.98
C SER A 300 25.32 42.59 -1.68
N LEU A 301 24.50 41.87 -0.91
CA LEU A 301 24.95 41.16 0.28
C LEU A 301 25.32 39.74 -0.14
N GLN A 302 26.47 39.27 0.31
CA GLN A 302 26.95 37.93 0.05
C GLN A 302 27.31 37.26 1.38
N GLY A 303 26.51 36.31 1.80
CA GLY A 303 26.79 35.50 2.97
C GLY A 303 27.43 34.16 2.59
N THR A 304 28.01 33.49 3.55
CA THR A 304 28.43 32.09 3.46
C THR A 304 27.89 31.34 4.64
N MET A 305 27.60 30.08 4.45
CA MET A 305 27.22 29.17 5.51
C MET A 305 27.92 27.85 5.32
N THR A 306 28.36 27.24 6.41
CA THR A 306 28.88 25.89 6.48
C THR A 306 28.20 25.15 7.62
N ASP A 307 27.76 23.98 7.35
CA ASP A 307 27.21 23.03 8.29
C ASP A 307 27.84 21.66 7.98
N GLU A 308 28.46 21.03 8.96
CA GLU A 308 29.21 19.77 8.75
C GLU A 308 28.28 18.56 8.86
N ASP A 309 27.10 18.71 9.46
CA ASP A 309 26.22 17.62 9.83
C ASP A 309 24.76 17.77 9.28
N SER A 310 24.47 18.80 8.48
CA SER A 310 23.19 18.98 7.79
C SER A 310 23.37 19.54 6.40
N ARG A 311 22.46 19.15 5.46
CA ARG A 311 22.39 19.70 4.10
C ARG A 311 21.08 20.42 3.80
N ASP A 312 20.10 20.33 4.69
CA ASP A 312 18.80 20.97 4.58
C ASP A 312 18.75 22.25 5.41
N TRP A 313 19.01 23.38 4.79
CA TRP A 313 18.92 24.69 5.40
C TRP A 313 18.19 25.70 4.51
N SER A 314 17.64 26.72 5.14
CA SER A 314 17.07 27.88 4.47
C SER A 314 17.76 29.15 4.91
N TYR A 315 17.76 30.17 4.08
CA TYR A 315 18.34 31.45 4.33
C TYR A 315 17.26 32.50 4.46
N GLN A 316 17.50 33.48 5.33
CA GLN A 316 16.67 34.67 5.39
C GLN A 316 17.50 35.90 5.77
N TRP A 317 17.44 36.90 4.91
CA TRP A 317 17.96 38.21 5.21
C TRP A 317 16.85 39.08 5.80
N GLU A 318 17.09 39.69 6.95
CA GLU A 318 16.13 40.51 7.63
C GLU A 318 16.79 41.85 8.03
N GLN A 319 16.07 42.95 7.77
CA GLN A 319 16.49 44.26 8.27
C GLN A 319 16.11 44.39 9.75
N LEU A 320 17.10 44.53 10.64
CA LEU A 320 16.87 44.63 12.07
C LEU A 320 16.59 46.07 12.52
N SER A 321 17.08 47.09 11.82
CA SER A 321 16.91 48.49 12.18
C SER A 321 17.16 49.43 10.99
N GLY A 322 16.85 50.73 11.16
CA GLY A 322 17.06 51.78 10.16
C GLY A 322 15.83 52.06 9.28
N THR A 323 15.99 52.92 8.28
CA THR A 323 14.95 53.23 7.30
C THR A 323 14.65 51.99 6.46
N ALA A 324 13.37 51.66 6.24
CA ALA A 324 12.98 50.48 5.51
C ALA A 324 13.57 50.44 4.10
N VAL A 325 14.17 49.31 3.72
CA VAL A 325 14.77 49.05 2.42
C VAL A 325 14.11 47.86 1.78
N SER A 326 14.21 47.72 0.45
CA SER A 326 13.74 46.55 -0.26
C SER A 326 14.86 45.53 -0.36
N ILE A 327 14.63 44.33 0.22
CA ILE A 327 15.52 43.18 0.12
C ILE A 327 14.97 42.25 -0.97
N ASN A 328 15.72 42.11 -2.07
CA ASN A 328 15.36 41.20 -3.15
C ASN A 328 16.04 39.84 -2.89
N GLN A 329 15.32 38.74 -3.11
CA GLN A 329 15.83 37.38 -2.84
C GLN A 329 16.31 37.21 -1.40
N SER A 330 15.45 37.54 -0.44
CA SER A 330 15.76 37.46 0.99
C SER A 330 16.04 36.04 1.48
N ASP A 331 15.69 35.04 0.66
CA ASP A 331 15.81 33.58 0.87
C ASP A 331 17.02 32.97 0.13
N ALA A 332 17.98 33.78 -0.32
CA ALA A 332 19.17 33.33 -1.03
C ALA A 332 20.45 33.80 -0.32
N LEU A 333 21.57 33.07 -0.51
CA LEU A 333 22.89 33.48 -0.01
C LEU A 333 23.37 34.80 -0.59
N LEU A 334 22.94 35.12 -1.81
CA LEU A 334 23.18 36.40 -2.45
C LEU A 334 21.90 37.21 -2.49
N SER A 335 21.86 38.34 -1.83
CA SER A 335 20.72 39.26 -1.81
C SER A 335 21.10 40.63 -2.34
N LEU A 336 20.17 41.34 -2.96
CA LEU A 336 20.32 42.71 -3.43
C LEU A 336 19.43 43.65 -2.60
N ILE A 337 20.05 44.63 -1.98
CA ILE A 337 19.35 45.68 -1.22
C ILE A 337 19.39 46.98 -2.02
N HIS A 338 18.25 47.69 -2.02
CA HIS A 338 18.13 49.06 -2.54
C HIS A 338 17.95 50.00 -1.37
N ILE A 339 18.89 50.92 -1.15
CA ILE A 339 18.93 51.83 -0.02
C ILE A 339 18.43 53.22 -0.41
#